data_ee66c7ec4cbec0f06a0922449c1efe55
#
_entry.id   ee66c7ec4cbec0f06a0922449c1efe55
#
_cell.length_a   1.000
_cell.length_b   1.000
_cell.length_c   1.000
_cell.angle_alpha   90.00
_cell.angle_beta   90.00
_cell.angle_gamma   90.00
#
_symmetry.space_group_name_H-M   'P 1'
#
loop_
_entity.id
_entity.type
_entity.pdbx_description
1 polymer ?
#
loop_
_entity_poly.entity_id
_entity_poly.type
_entity_poly.pdbx_seq_one_letter_code
_entity_poly.pdbx_strand_id
1 'polypeptide(L)'
;MTEEQALRCLRERDPEGLTWFIRRYTPYVSAVVWNIVGRCMSRQDAEELCSDVFLALWQNGDRPRPGKVKSYLGAISRNKAFNKLRGMGLEMGDEDDLLTYPIEGPETAVEARELARLVRAGVDGLGPPDTEIFVRFYYYCQPTADIARAMGLSSATVRQRLKRGRDKLRQVFTNGGMMDEISDVL
;
A
#
# COMPACT_ATOMS: atom_id res chain seq x y z
N MET A 1 23.26 2.10 -10.89
CA MET A 1 22.46 0.86 -11.07
C MET A 1 21.02 1.30 -11.31
N THR A 2 20.34 0.73 -12.31
CA THR A 2 18.93 0.96 -12.59
C THR A 2 18.05 0.00 -11.77
N GLU A 3 16.72 0.25 -11.70
CA GLU A 3 15.78 -0.65 -11.03
C GLU A 3 15.81 -2.07 -11.63
N GLU A 4 15.91 -2.18 -12.95
CA GLU A 4 15.99 -3.47 -13.63
C GLU A 4 17.28 -4.23 -13.29
N GLN A 5 18.41 -3.53 -13.22
CA GLN A 5 19.67 -4.12 -12.79
C GLN A 5 19.59 -4.59 -11.33
N ALA A 6 19.03 -3.76 -10.45
CA ALA A 6 18.84 -4.12 -9.05
C ALA A 6 17.90 -5.33 -8.87
N LEU A 7 16.83 -5.42 -9.67
CA LEU A 7 15.95 -6.61 -9.67
C LEU A 7 16.67 -7.87 -10.16
N ARG A 8 17.58 -7.74 -11.11
CA ARG A 8 18.41 -8.88 -11.57
C ARG A 8 19.32 -9.35 -10.44
N CYS A 9 20.08 -8.45 -9.84
CA CYS A 9 20.93 -8.75 -8.66
C CYS A 9 20.11 -9.42 -7.55
N LEU A 10 18.90 -8.92 -7.28
CA LEU A 10 18.04 -9.50 -6.24
C LEU A 10 17.65 -10.96 -6.55
N ARG A 11 17.35 -11.29 -7.82
CA ARG A 11 17.04 -12.65 -8.28
C ARG A 11 18.26 -13.58 -8.20
N GLU A 12 19.43 -13.04 -8.49
CA GLU A 12 20.71 -13.74 -8.41
C GLU A 12 21.24 -13.85 -6.98
N ARG A 13 20.46 -13.35 -5.99
CA ARG A 13 20.86 -13.31 -4.57
C ARG A 13 22.11 -12.47 -4.30
N ASP A 14 22.36 -11.48 -5.14
CA ASP A 14 23.41 -10.51 -4.92
C ASP A 14 22.91 -9.41 -3.96
N PRO A 15 23.55 -9.21 -2.80
CA PRO A 15 23.15 -8.24 -1.79
C PRO A 15 23.24 -6.79 -2.26
N GLU A 16 23.96 -6.48 -3.34
CA GLU A 16 24.00 -5.14 -3.91
C GLU A 16 22.61 -4.70 -4.39
N GLY A 17 21.83 -5.62 -4.97
CA GLY A 17 20.46 -5.36 -5.37
C GLY A 17 19.58 -4.94 -4.20
N LEU A 18 19.63 -5.68 -3.09
CA LEU A 18 18.89 -5.33 -1.87
C LEU A 18 19.32 -3.98 -1.30
N THR A 19 20.63 -3.73 -1.25
CA THR A 19 21.20 -2.46 -0.76
C THR A 19 20.68 -1.28 -1.57
N TRP A 20 20.58 -1.43 -2.89
CA TRP A 20 20.03 -0.40 -3.77
C TRP A 20 18.56 -0.11 -3.44
N PHE A 21 17.72 -1.16 -3.27
CA PHE A 21 16.31 -1.00 -2.90
C PHE A 21 16.13 -0.36 -1.53
N ILE A 22 16.93 -0.76 -0.53
CA ILE A 22 16.91 -0.16 0.80
C ILE A 22 17.19 1.35 0.69
N ARG A 23 18.28 1.76 0.05
CA ARG A 23 18.65 3.18 -0.09
C ARG A 23 17.57 3.99 -0.81
N ARG A 24 16.95 3.42 -1.83
CA ARG A 24 15.96 4.10 -2.68
C ARG A 24 14.59 4.22 -2.03
N TYR A 25 14.15 3.18 -1.33
CA TYR A 25 12.76 3.05 -0.89
C TYR A 25 12.56 3.11 0.63
N THR A 26 13.61 3.23 1.44
CA THR A 26 13.45 3.39 2.91
C THR A 26 12.54 4.56 3.28
N PRO A 27 12.66 5.77 2.71
CA PRO A 27 11.76 6.87 3.06
C PRO A 27 10.30 6.53 2.80
N TYR A 28 10.00 5.92 1.64
CA TYR A 28 8.65 5.50 1.28
C TYR A 28 8.10 4.40 2.20
N VAL A 29 8.86 3.34 2.41
CA VAL A 29 8.47 2.21 3.29
C VAL A 29 8.23 2.70 4.71
N SER A 30 9.14 3.53 5.24
CA SER A 30 9.02 4.10 6.59
C SER A 30 7.77 4.97 6.72
N ALA A 31 7.48 5.81 5.72
CA ALA A 31 6.26 6.63 5.71
C ALA A 31 5.00 5.76 5.74
N VAL A 32 4.92 4.72 4.89
CA VAL A 32 3.77 3.80 4.86
C VAL A 32 3.60 3.07 6.20
N VAL A 33 4.68 2.54 6.76
CA VAL A 33 4.64 1.83 8.05
C VAL A 33 4.24 2.78 9.16
N TRP A 34 4.90 3.96 9.26
CA TRP A 34 4.64 4.93 10.33
C TRP A 34 3.22 5.46 10.31
N ASN A 35 2.66 5.72 9.13
CA ASN A 35 1.26 6.16 8.99
C ASN A 35 0.27 5.14 9.57
N ILE A 36 0.61 3.87 9.58
CA ILE A 36 -0.27 2.80 10.11
C ILE A 36 -0.03 2.56 11.60
N VAL A 37 1.24 2.49 12.03
CA VAL A 37 1.57 2.03 13.38
C VAL A 37 2.05 3.14 14.32
N GLY A 38 2.37 4.31 13.82
CA GLY A 38 3.07 5.37 14.57
C GLY A 38 2.32 5.92 15.79
N ARG A 39 1.00 5.70 15.89
CA ARG A 39 0.21 6.05 17.08
C ARG A 39 0.18 4.96 18.14
N CYS A 40 0.46 3.71 17.77
CA CYS A 40 0.25 2.54 18.62
C CYS A 40 1.56 1.83 18.97
N MET A 41 2.65 2.17 18.30
CA MET A 41 3.92 1.46 18.41
C MET A 41 5.09 2.43 18.55
N SER A 42 6.19 1.94 19.14
CA SER A 42 7.42 2.70 19.25
C SER A 42 8.10 2.88 17.88
N ARG A 43 9.00 3.85 17.80
CA ARG A 43 9.84 4.05 16.62
C ARG A 43 10.66 2.80 16.28
N GLN A 44 11.17 2.11 17.29
CA GLN A 44 11.95 0.89 17.13
C GLN A 44 11.12 -0.24 16.50
N ASP A 45 9.88 -0.42 16.94
CA ASP A 45 8.96 -1.40 16.34
C ASP A 45 8.67 -1.08 14.85
N ALA A 46 8.50 0.20 14.52
CA ALA A 46 8.28 0.63 13.15
C ALA A 46 9.53 0.37 12.27
N GLU A 47 10.73 0.61 12.79
CA GLU A 47 12.00 0.31 12.12
C GLU A 47 12.19 -1.21 11.91
N GLU A 48 11.77 -2.03 12.86
CA GLU A 48 11.75 -3.49 12.73
C GLU A 48 10.82 -3.91 11.58
N LEU A 49 9.62 -3.35 11.54
CA LEU A 49 8.67 -3.61 10.44
C LEU A 49 9.23 -3.19 9.08
N CYS A 50 9.94 -2.07 8.99
CA CYS A 50 10.61 -1.66 7.76
C CYS A 50 11.68 -2.67 7.32
N SER A 51 12.47 -3.16 8.26
CA SER A 51 13.48 -4.20 8.02
C SER A 51 12.83 -5.48 7.51
N ASP A 52 11.72 -5.85 8.10
CA ASP A 52 10.90 -6.99 7.70
C ASP A 52 10.32 -6.87 6.28
N VAL A 53 9.98 -5.65 5.83
CA VAL A 53 9.53 -5.40 4.46
C VAL A 53 10.64 -5.69 3.47
N PHE A 54 11.87 -5.20 3.72
CA PHE A 54 13.01 -5.45 2.86
C PHE A 54 13.48 -6.90 2.90
N LEU A 55 13.36 -7.57 4.05
CA LEU A 55 13.60 -9.01 4.15
C LEU A 55 12.60 -9.80 3.27
N ALA A 56 11.32 -9.41 3.28
CA ALA A 56 10.33 -10.03 2.41
C ALA A 56 10.60 -9.77 0.92
N LEU A 57 11.08 -8.59 0.56
CA LEU A 57 11.56 -8.29 -0.80
C LEU A 57 12.72 -9.23 -1.17
N TRP A 58 13.71 -9.38 -0.29
CA TRP A 58 14.83 -10.28 -0.51
C TRP A 58 14.42 -11.73 -0.71
N GLN A 59 13.51 -12.22 0.15
CA GLN A 59 13.02 -13.60 0.08
C GLN A 59 12.22 -13.89 -1.20
N ASN A 60 11.54 -12.88 -1.75
CA ASN A 60 10.64 -13.00 -2.90
C ASN A 60 11.11 -12.16 -4.10
N GLY A 61 12.42 -12.09 -4.34
CA GLY A 61 13.02 -11.24 -5.37
C GLY A 61 12.59 -11.52 -6.81
N ASP A 62 11.97 -12.66 -7.07
CA ASP A 62 11.39 -13.07 -8.34
C ASP A 62 10.01 -12.46 -8.62
N ARG A 63 9.28 -12.01 -7.60
CA ARG A 63 7.89 -11.53 -7.72
C ARG A 63 7.75 -10.11 -8.25
N PRO A 64 8.56 -9.12 -7.80
CA PRO A 64 8.40 -7.76 -8.27
C PRO A 64 8.79 -7.63 -9.73
N ARG A 65 7.98 -6.84 -10.49
CA ARG A 65 8.25 -6.52 -11.88
C ARG A 65 8.86 -5.12 -11.99
N PRO A 66 9.68 -4.84 -13.04
CA PRO A 66 10.13 -3.48 -13.31
C PRO A 66 8.97 -2.49 -13.35
N GLY A 67 9.14 -1.31 -12.78
CA GLY A 67 8.10 -0.27 -12.68
C GLY A 67 6.96 -0.56 -11.69
N LYS A 68 7.01 -1.70 -10.95
CA LYS A 68 5.99 -2.09 -9.97
C LYS A 68 6.56 -2.34 -8.58
N VAL A 69 7.85 -2.10 -8.38
CA VAL A 69 8.52 -2.38 -7.09
C VAL A 69 7.96 -1.50 -5.98
N LYS A 70 7.69 -0.21 -6.24
CA LYS A 70 7.11 0.70 -5.26
C LYS A 70 5.75 0.21 -4.78
N SER A 71 4.84 -0.14 -5.70
CA SER A 71 3.52 -0.70 -5.37
C SER A 71 3.63 -2.04 -4.62
N TYR A 72 4.60 -2.88 -4.99
CA TYR A 72 4.87 -4.15 -4.30
C TYR A 72 5.33 -3.92 -2.85
N LEU A 73 6.29 -3.02 -2.63
CA LEU A 73 6.76 -2.64 -1.30
C LEU A 73 5.65 -2.02 -0.46
N GLY A 74 4.83 -1.14 -1.03
CA GLY A 74 3.68 -0.55 -0.35
C GLY A 74 2.67 -1.60 0.11
N ALA A 75 2.39 -2.62 -0.71
CA ALA A 75 1.49 -3.72 -0.34
C ALA A 75 2.07 -4.56 0.81
N ILE A 76 3.38 -4.90 0.78
CA ILE A 76 4.03 -5.63 1.87
C ILE A 76 4.04 -4.80 3.15
N SER A 77 4.39 -3.51 3.06
CA SER A 77 4.43 -2.60 4.21
C SER A 77 3.08 -2.56 4.93
N ARG A 78 2.00 -2.33 4.18
CA ARG A 78 0.65 -2.34 4.72
C ARG A 78 0.30 -3.68 5.37
N ASN A 79 0.50 -4.78 4.66
CA ASN A 79 0.18 -6.11 5.17
C ASN A 79 0.91 -6.43 6.48
N LYS A 80 2.21 -6.13 6.57
CA LYS A 80 3.01 -6.37 7.78
C LYS A 80 2.56 -5.47 8.94
N ALA A 81 2.36 -4.18 8.69
CA ALA A 81 1.92 -3.22 9.70
C ALA A 81 0.55 -3.62 10.29
N PHE A 82 -0.43 -3.93 9.46
CA PHE A 82 -1.75 -4.33 9.93
C PHE A 82 -1.77 -5.72 10.59
N ASN A 83 -0.96 -6.67 10.12
CA ASN A 83 -0.82 -7.96 10.79
C ASN A 83 -0.24 -7.80 12.19
N LYS A 84 0.72 -6.89 12.37
CA LYS A 84 1.28 -6.57 13.68
C LYS A 84 0.22 -5.97 14.62
N LEU A 85 -0.57 -4.98 14.15
CA LEU A 85 -1.67 -4.39 14.94
C LEU A 85 -2.73 -5.43 15.33
N ARG A 86 -3.15 -6.27 14.41
CA ARG A 86 -4.08 -7.39 14.70
C ARG A 86 -3.53 -8.37 15.73
N GLY A 87 -2.25 -8.69 15.64
CA GLY A 87 -1.58 -9.55 16.62
C GLY A 87 -1.52 -8.96 18.03
N MET A 88 -1.62 -7.63 18.15
CA MET A 88 -1.68 -6.90 19.42
C MET A 88 -3.12 -6.75 19.97
N GLY A 89 -4.13 -7.27 19.27
CA GLY A 89 -5.53 -7.11 19.64
C GLY A 89 -6.07 -5.68 19.51
N LEU A 90 -5.35 -4.82 18.77
CA LEU A 90 -5.79 -3.46 18.51
C LEU A 90 -6.83 -3.47 17.39
N GLU A 91 -8.07 -3.19 17.75
CA GLU A 91 -9.10 -2.82 16.78
C GLU A 91 -8.76 -1.43 16.23
N MET A 92 -8.85 -1.28 14.91
CA MET A 92 -8.62 0.02 14.29
C MET A 92 -9.81 0.92 14.62
N GLY A 93 -9.52 2.05 15.27
CA GLY A 93 -10.52 3.07 15.58
C GLY A 93 -11.10 3.74 14.31
N ASP A 94 -12.14 4.55 14.52
CA ASP A 94 -12.98 5.17 13.50
C ASP A 94 -12.22 5.80 12.32
N GLU A 95 -12.88 5.73 11.16
CA GLU A 95 -12.37 6.03 9.80
C GLU A 95 -11.66 7.38 9.60
N ASP A 96 -11.93 8.38 10.42
CA ASP A 96 -11.44 9.74 10.20
C ASP A 96 -9.96 9.97 10.55
N ASP A 97 -9.38 9.10 11.36
CA ASP A 97 -8.04 9.31 11.92
C ASP A 97 -6.87 8.78 11.05
N LEU A 98 -7.12 7.86 10.12
CA LEU A 98 -6.06 7.16 9.37
C LEU A 98 -5.67 7.83 8.04
N LEU A 99 -6.46 8.79 7.57
CA LEU A 99 -6.23 9.51 6.30
C LEU A 99 -5.42 10.81 6.47
N THR A 100 -4.87 11.09 7.64
CA THR A 100 -4.40 12.44 7.99
C THR A 100 -2.88 12.63 8.00
N TYR A 101 -2.07 11.69 7.51
CA TYR A 101 -0.62 11.90 7.44
C TYR A 101 -0.12 11.97 6.02
N PRO A 102 0.52 13.08 5.62
CA PRO A 102 1.14 13.18 4.31
C PRO A 102 2.31 12.20 4.22
N ILE A 103 2.20 11.25 3.31
CA ILE A 103 3.38 10.69 2.66
C ILE A 103 3.96 11.86 1.87
N GLU A 104 5.28 12.11 1.96
CA GLU A 104 5.92 13.16 1.16
C GLU A 104 5.40 13.13 -0.28
N GLY A 105 4.65 14.14 -0.64
CA GLY A 105 3.99 14.29 -1.92
C GLY A 105 3.35 15.67 -1.99
N PRO A 106 2.28 15.97 -1.27
CA PRO A 106 1.74 17.32 -1.26
C PRO A 106 2.61 18.22 -0.39
N GLU A 107 3.07 19.32 -0.95
CA GLU A 107 3.92 20.30 -0.26
C GLU A 107 3.21 21.00 0.92
N THR A 108 1.88 20.83 1.03
CA THR A 108 1.06 21.42 2.11
C THR A 108 0.04 20.42 2.67
N ALA A 109 -0.32 20.61 3.96
CA ALA A 109 -1.38 19.82 4.61
C ALA A 109 -2.77 20.03 3.96
N VAL A 110 -2.96 21.12 3.22
CA VAL A 110 -4.21 21.43 2.48
C VAL A 110 -4.33 20.53 1.25
N GLU A 111 -3.25 20.40 0.46
CA GLU A 111 -3.20 19.53 -0.71
C GLU A 111 -3.40 18.07 -0.33
N ALA A 112 -2.80 17.63 0.80
CA ALA A 112 -2.99 16.27 1.31
C ALA A 112 -4.45 15.97 1.66
N ARG A 113 -5.16 16.93 2.27
CA ARG A 113 -6.60 16.79 2.59
C ARG A 113 -7.47 16.75 1.35
N GLU A 114 -7.16 17.61 0.37
CA GLU A 114 -7.90 17.64 -0.89
C GLU A 114 -7.70 16.34 -1.67
N LEU A 115 -6.47 15.85 -1.77
CA LEU A 115 -6.16 14.56 -2.39
C LEU A 115 -6.89 13.41 -1.68
N ALA A 116 -6.88 13.37 -0.35
CA ALA A 116 -7.60 12.36 0.42
C ALA A 116 -9.11 12.42 0.17
N ARG A 117 -9.69 13.63 0.09
CA ARG A 117 -11.11 13.83 -0.24
C ARG A 117 -11.45 13.30 -1.63
N LEU A 118 -10.62 13.58 -2.62
CA LEU A 118 -10.81 13.12 -4.00
C LEU A 118 -10.67 11.60 -4.14
N VAL A 119 -9.68 10.99 -3.45
CA VAL A 119 -9.52 9.54 -3.42
C VAL A 119 -10.75 8.88 -2.77
N ARG A 120 -11.23 9.42 -1.64
CA ARG A 120 -12.45 8.93 -0.97
C ARG A 120 -13.66 9.00 -1.91
N ALA A 121 -13.90 10.17 -2.52
CA ALA A 121 -15.00 10.34 -3.48
C ALA A 121 -14.90 9.37 -4.67
N GLY A 122 -13.69 9.12 -5.15
CA GLY A 122 -13.44 8.12 -6.20
C GLY A 122 -13.81 6.70 -5.78
N VAL A 123 -13.42 6.30 -4.56
CA VAL A 123 -13.74 4.98 -4.01
C VAL A 123 -15.24 4.84 -3.76
N ASP A 124 -15.90 5.85 -3.21
CA ASP A 124 -17.37 5.87 -3.02
C ASP A 124 -18.10 5.76 -4.35
N GLY A 125 -17.57 6.38 -5.40
CA GLY A 125 -18.09 6.31 -6.77
C GLY A 125 -17.95 4.93 -7.46
N LEU A 126 -17.25 3.96 -6.86
CA LEU A 126 -17.24 2.58 -7.35
C LEU A 126 -18.60 1.91 -7.18
N GLY A 127 -19.35 2.28 -6.14
CA GLY A 127 -20.64 1.72 -5.77
C GLY A 127 -20.54 0.31 -5.14
N PRO A 128 -21.63 -0.13 -4.45
CA PRO A 128 -21.63 -1.46 -3.84
C PRO A 128 -21.63 -2.58 -4.89
N PRO A 129 -21.00 -3.73 -4.64
CA PRO A 129 -20.19 -4.04 -3.46
C PRO A 129 -18.72 -3.64 -3.57
N ASP A 130 -18.33 -2.95 -4.65
CA ASP A 130 -16.92 -2.68 -4.98
C ASP A 130 -16.30 -1.70 -3.97
N THR A 131 -17.03 -0.68 -3.52
CA THR A 131 -16.60 0.24 -2.45
C THR A 131 -16.23 -0.54 -1.19
N GLU A 132 -17.10 -1.44 -0.72
CA GLU A 132 -16.81 -2.24 0.48
C GLU A 132 -15.58 -3.14 0.30
N ILE A 133 -15.43 -3.77 -0.87
CA ILE A 133 -14.26 -4.59 -1.19
C ILE A 133 -12.99 -3.75 -1.14
N PHE A 134 -13.02 -2.51 -1.67
CA PHE A 134 -11.89 -1.59 -1.66
C PHE A 134 -11.54 -1.17 -0.24
N VAL A 135 -12.51 -0.75 0.56
CA VAL A 135 -12.31 -0.38 1.97
C VAL A 135 -11.72 -1.56 2.74
N ARG A 136 -12.31 -2.74 2.65
CA ARG A 136 -11.79 -3.94 3.31
C ARG A 136 -10.35 -4.28 2.89
N PHE A 137 -10.03 -4.16 1.63
CA PHE A 137 -8.72 -4.53 1.11
C PHE A 137 -7.65 -3.47 1.39
N TYR A 138 -7.93 -2.20 1.08
CA TYR A 138 -6.93 -1.12 1.18
C TYR A 138 -6.89 -0.46 2.55
N TYR A 139 -8.02 -0.35 3.22
CA TYR A 139 -8.13 0.30 4.53
C TYR A 139 -7.99 -0.70 5.67
N TYR A 140 -8.83 -1.74 5.72
CA TYR A 140 -8.69 -2.79 6.73
C TYR A 140 -7.66 -3.86 6.42
N CYS A 141 -6.99 -3.79 5.27
CA CYS A 141 -5.98 -4.74 4.79
C CYS A 141 -6.37 -6.21 4.96
N GLN A 142 -7.65 -6.50 4.78
CA GLN A 142 -8.13 -7.88 4.84
C GLN A 142 -7.61 -8.67 3.64
N PRO A 143 -7.12 -9.90 3.84
CA PRO A 143 -6.80 -10.81 2.75
C PRO A 143 -8.02 -11.04 1.85
N THR A 144 -7.81 -11.19 0.54
CA THR A 144 -8.91 -11.45 -0.42
C THR A 144 -9.75 -12.68 -0.06
N ALA A 145 -9.16 -13.66 0.62
CA ALA A 145 -9.88 -14.84 1.11
C ALA A 145 -10.87 -14.51 2.23
N ASP A 146 -10.50 -13.60 3.14
CA ASP A 146 -11.37 -13.19 4.26
C ASP A 146 -12.48 -12.27 3.76
N ILE A 147 -12.18 -11.35 2.83
CA ILE A 147 -13.19 -10.53 2.15
C ILE A 147 -14.19 -11.43 1.42
N ALA A 148 -13.70 -12.41 0.68
CA ALA A 148 -14.54 -13.37 -0.05
C ALA A 148 -15.49 -14.11 0.90
N ARG A 149 -14.99 -14.60 2.04
CA ARG A 149 -15.79 -15.27 3.07
C ARG A 149 -16.83 -14.34 3.67
N ALA A 150 -16.44 -13.13 4.04
CA ALA A 150 -17.32 -12.16 4.67
C ALA A 150 -18.46 -11.68 3.74
N MET A 151 -18.20 -11.62 2.43
CA MET A 151 -19.15 -11.12 1.43
C MET A 151 -19.85 -12.21 0.61
N GLY A 152 -19.62 -13.49 0.91
CA GLY A 152 -20.22 -14.61 0.16
C GLY A 152 -19.72 -14.70 -1.31
N LEU A 153 -18.48 -14.27 -1.56
CA LEU A 153 -17.87 -14.25 -2.89
C LEU A 153 -16.72 -15.26 -2.99
N SER A 154 -16.25 -15.53 -4.22
CA SER A 154 -14.98 -16.22 -4.40
C SER A 154 -13.79 -15.26 -4.33
N SER A 155 -12.63 -15.74 -3.86
CA SER A 155 -11.40 -14.92 -3.87
C SER A 155 -11.00 -14.46 -5.28
N ALA A 156 -11.34 -15.23 -6.31
CA ALA A 156 -11.15 -14.85 -7.71
C ALA A 156 -12.03 -13.65 -8.08
N THR A 157 -13.30 -13.68 -7.66
CA THR A 157 -14.24 -12.57 -7.86
C THR A 157 -13.75 -11.29 -7.16
N VAL A 158 -13.30 -11.39 -5.90
CA VAL A 158 -12.74 -10.26 -5.16
C VAL A 158 -11.54 -9.65 -5.90
N ARG A 159 -10.58 -10.48 -6.33
CA ARG A 159 -9.41 -10.01 -7.11
C ARG A 159 -9.81 -9.33 -8.42
N GLN A 160 -10.79 -9.89 -9.14
CA GLN A 160 -11.28 -9.31 -10.39
C GLN A 160 -11.97 -7.96 -10.16
N ARG A 161 -12.77 -7.82 -9.09
CA ARG A 161 -13.42 -6.56 -8.71
C ARG A 161 -12.39 -5.50 -8.30
N LEU A 162 -11.40 -5.85 -7.50
CA LEU A 162 -10.27 -4.97 -7.17
C LEU A 162 -9.52 -4.49 -8.41
N LYS A 163 -9.28 -5.37 -9.39
CA LYS A 163 -8.65 -4.99 -10.65
C LYS A 163 -9.49 -3.97 -11.41
N ARG A 164 -10.78 -4.28 -11.64
CA ARG A 164 -11.70 -3.38 -12.36
C ARG A 164 -11.87 -2.03 -11.66
N GLY A 165 -11.97 -2.05 -10.34
CA GLY A 165 -12.07 -0.82 -9.56
C GLY A 165 -10.82 0.05 -9.67
N ARG A 166 -9.61 -0.53 -9.63
CA ARG A 166 -8.37 0.23 -9.90
C ARG A 166 -8.35 0.84 -11.30
N ASP A 167 -8.77 0.09 -12.31
CA ASP A 167 -8.80 0.58 -13.68
C ASP A 167 -9.79 1.76 -13.82
N LYS A 168 -10.96 1.66 -13.15
CA LYS A 168 -11.96 2.74 -13.10
C LYS A 168 -11.43 3.98 -12.37
N LEU A 169 -10.83 3.81 -11.20
CA LEU A 169 -10.23 4.91 -10.44
C LEU A 169 -9.11 5.59 -11.24
N ARG A 170 -8.25 4.81 -11.89
CA ARG A 170 -7.19 5.36 -12.75
C ARG A 170 -7.77 6.25 -13.85
N GLN A 171 -8.86 5.84 -14.52
CA GLN A 171 -9.52 6.66 -15.54
C GLN A 171 -10.07 7.96 -14.95
N VAL A 172 -10.73 7.91 -13.79
CA VAL A 172 -11.27 9.09 -13.11
C VAL A 172 -10.16 10.10 -12.79
N PHE A 173 -9.05 9.63 -12.25
CA PHE A 173 -7.93 10.49 -11.87
C PHE A 173 -7.11 10.99 -13.06
N THR A 174 -6.99 10.20 -14.13
CA THR A 174 -6.37 10.64 -15.38
C THR A 174 -7.16 11.79 -16.01
N ASN A 175 -8.46 11.65 -16.08
CA ASN A 175 -9.34 12.68 -16.65
C ASN A 175 -9.39 13.94 -15.78
N GLY A 176 -9.11 13.82 -14.47
CA GLY A 176 -9.01 14.93 -13.53
C GLY A 176 -7.64 15.63 -13.49
N GLY A 177 -6.66 15.20 -14.27
CA GLY A 177 -5.32 15.81 -14.31
C GLY A 177 -4.41 15.47 -13.11
N MET A 178 -4.80 14.48 -12.29
CA MET A 178 -4.14 14.15 -11.01
C MET A 178 -3.26 12.89 -11.06
N MET A 179 -2.88 12.42 -12.26
CA MET A 179 -2.15 11.15 -12.40
C MET A 179 -0.77 11.14 -11.75
N ASP A 180 -0.06 12.27 -11.75
CA ASP A 180 1.30 12.34 -11.20
C ASP A 180 1.29 12.22 -9.67
N GLU A 181 0.21 12.65 -8.99
CA GLU A 181 0.07 12.62 -7.54
C GLU A 181 -0.44 11.28 -7.01
N ILE A 182 -1.19 10.51 -7.81
CA ILE A 182 -1.90 9.29 -7.37
C ILE A 182 -1.28 8.01 -7.96
N SER A 183 -0.44 8.12 -8.97
CA SER A 183 0.21 6.96 -9.65
C SER A 183 0.90 6.00 -8.66
N ASP A 184 1.29 6.51 -7.51
CA ASP A 184 2.00 5.78 -6.46
C ASP A 184 1.07 5.09 -5.45
N VAL A 185 -0.23 5.40 -5.45
CA VAL A 185 -1.22 4.90 -4.48
C VAL A 185 -2.06 3.75 -5.07
N LEU A 186 -2.24 3.70 -6.39
CA LEU A 186 -3.04 2.70 -7.12
C LEU A 186 -2.16 1.69 -7.86
#